data_135ca52010da45a029e96edeb5689b5a
#
_entry.id   135ca52010da45a029e96edeb5689b5a
#
_cell.length_a   1.000
_cell.length_b   1.000
_cell.length_c   1.000
_cell.angle_alpha   90.00
_cell.angle_beta   90.00
_cell.angle_gamma   90.00
#
_symmetry.space_group_name_H-M   'P 1'
#
loop_
_entity.id
_entity.type
_entity.pdbx_description
1 polymer ?
#
loop_
_entity_poly.entity_id
_entity_poly.type
_entity_poly.pdbx_seq_one_letter_code
_entity_poly.pdbx_strand_id
1 'polypeptide(L)'
;MATPEQASKARVVGDLSCGGQPSDHGTITPISGSDQTPIPIKNVQRQGLRCIIYSPKSLSPGDRIRQEVDWKRRWDHMQQHTGQHLLSAVMQNRHDLKTLGWGMGADESMNYVDLQRKPTEEEMQAIQNECAELIRENLPIRVETPDDAKHDKLPGDYDKSDGVVRVIHIGDLDTNTCCGTHLSQTSHISLIILGSTQSVHGKNCRLSFITGDRAIKLATSSVSAISSIAKLLSSSNVPSEVVSRTTALSDTVTDLKRSERKLLLEVAKFESEQAIRTIVQNRMNAYIHRYDGNTDFINKIVGETRDVLQGTGFVVVIAIGEPKGSGPVVIVGDQIAVDAMAQKVKVVIKDIKGGGAGGKWQGKVKEWTNAQLLALKEVVES
;
A
#
# COMPACT_ATOMS: atom_id res chain seq x y z
N MET A 1 16.68 -28.78 -10.88
CA MET A 1 15.25 -28.57 -11.19
C MET A 1 14.83 -29.75 -12.05
N ALA A 2 13.94 -30.60 -11.57
CA ALA A 2 13.41 -31.71 -12.38
C ALA A 2 12.48 -31.13 -13.45
N THR A 3 12.63 -31.62 -14.68
CA THR A 3 11.78 -31.20 -15.81
C THR A 3 10.33 -31.64 -15.58
N PRO A 4 9.32 -30.92 -16.14
CA PRO A 4 7.90 -31.27 -15.98
C PRO A 4 7.52 -32.70 -16.40
N GLU A 5 8.32 -33.37 -17.19
CA GLU A 5 8.13 -34.75 -17.67
C GLU A 5 8.34 -35.82 -16.59
N GLN A 6 9.02 -35.51 -15.49
CA GLN A 6 9.31 -36.47 -14.40
C GLN A 6 8.29 -36.48 -13.27
N ALA A 7 7.21 -35.69 -13.38
CA ALA A 7 6.10 -35.79 -12.44
C ALA A 7 5.35 -37.12 -12.67
N SER A 8 5.47 -38.06 -11.75
CA SER A 8 4.76 -39.33 -11.81
C SER A 8 3.25 -39.08 -11.86
N LYS A 9 2.59 -39.53 -12.95
CA LYS A 9 1.14 -39.45 -13.13
C LYS A 9 0.44 -40.49 -12.24
N ALA A 10 0.41 -40.26 -10.96
CA ALA A 10 -0.42 -41.06 -10.05
C ALA A 10 -1.87 -40.62 -10.19
N ARG A 11 -2.80 -41.57 -10.44
CA ARG A 11 -4.24 -41.31 -10.33
C ARG A 11 -4.57 -41.14 -8.84
N VAL A 12 -4.57 -39.92 -8.38
CA VAL A 12 -4.87 -39.60 -7.00
C VAL A 12 -6.37 -39.37 -6.89
N VAL A 13 -7.08 -40.37 -6.38
CA VAL A 13 -8.39 -40.18 -5.76
C VAL A 13 -8.06 -39.65 -4.36
N GLY A 14 -7.79 -38.37 -4.23
CA GLY A 14 -7.17 -37.86 -3.03
C GLY A 14 -7.62 -36.47 -2.64
N ASP A 15 -7.32 -36.15 -1.42
CA ASP A 15 -7.83 -35.00 -0.68
C ASP A 15 -7.19 -33.66 -1.07
N LEU A 16 -6.02 -33.66 -1.76
CA LEU A 16 -5.37 -32.43 -2.24
C LEU A 16 -6.10 -31.87 -3.46
N SER A 17 -6.58 -30.65 -3.38
CA SER A 17 -7.47 -30.00 -4.38
C SER A 17 -6.84 -28.79 -5.04
N CYS A 18 -7.31 -28.46 -6.27
CA CYS A 18 -6.87 -27.37 -7.11
C CYS A 18 -7.99 -26.91 -8.08
N GLY A 19 -9.10 -26.45 -7.59
CA GLY A 19 -10.21 -26.02 -8.46
C GLY A 19 -10.74 -24.64 -8.11
N GLY A 20 -10.57 -23.63 -8.99
CA GLY A 20 -11.10 -22.29 -8.80
C GLY A 20 -10.56 -21.51 -7.59
N GLN A 21 -9.52 -22.01 -6.94
CA GLN A 21 -8.85 -21.45 -5.76
C GLN A 21 -7.37 -21.80 -5.79
N PRO A 22 -6.50 -21.17 -4.98
CA PRO A 22 -5.12 -21.58 -4.85
C PRO A 22 -4.96 -23.02 -4.41
N SER A 23 -3.87 -23.69 -4.84
CA SER A 23 -3.64 -25.08 -4.54
C SER A 23 -3.49 -25.36 -3.05
N ASP A 24 -3.90 -26.54 -2.64
CA ASP A 24 -3.59 -27.05 -1.31
C ASP A 24 -2.09 -27.27 -1.15
N HIS A 25 -1.68 -27.24 0.11
CA HIS A 25 -0.40 -27.76 0.57
C HIS A 25 -0.65 -29.00 1.44
N GLY A 26 0.40 -29.79 1.64
CA GLY A 26 0.32 -30.96 2.49
C GLY A 26 1.53 -31.86 2.36
N THR A 27 1.36 -33.12 2.72
CA THR A 27 2.39 -34.15 2.58
C THR A 27 1.84 -35.42 1.93
N ILE A 28 2.71 -36.13 1.23
CA ILE A 28 2.47 -37.47 0.72
C ILE A 28 3.48 -38.40 1.38
N THR A 29 3.00 -39.46 2.01
CA THR A 29 3.85 -40.47 2.66
C THR A 29 3.61 -41.82 1.97
N PRO A 30 4.62 -42.49 1.40
CA PRO A 30 4.50 -43.86 0.93
C PRO A 30 4.12 -44.79 2.08
N ILE A 31 3.14 -45.69 1.89
CA ILE A 31 2.68 -46.62 2.92
C ILE A 31 3.47 -47.93 2.83
N SER A 32 4.00 -48.27 1.66
CA SER A 32 4.78 -49.48 1.34
C SER A 32 6.21 -49.12 0.99
N GLY A 33 7.16 -49.97 1.38
CA GLY A 33 8.59 -49.76 1.14
C GLY A 33 9.38 -49.39 2.41
N SER A 34 10.70 -49.34 2.29
CA SER A 34 11.62 -49.04 3.41
C SER A 34 11.70 -47.55 3.76
N ASP A 35 11.31 -46.68 2.82
CA ASP A 35 11.34 -45.22 3.01
C ASP A 35 9.92 -44.66 3.09
N GLN A 36 9.49 -44.39 4.30
CA GLN A 36 8.18 -43.80 4.62
C GLN A 36 8.32 -42.31 4.99
N THR A 37 9.35 -41.63 4.49
CA THR A 37 9.57 -40.22 4.79
C THR A 37 8.48 -39.37 4.14
N PRO A 38 7.79 -38.46 4.87
CA PRO A 38 6.81 -37.56 4.32
C PRO A 38 7.41 -36.62 3.26
N ILE A 39 6.80 -36.53 2.12
CA ILE A 39 7.20 -35.70 0.98
C ILE A 39 6.32 -34.43 0.98
N PRO A 40 6.90 -33.23 1.18
CA PRO A 40 6.11 -32.01 1.20
C PRO A 40 5.58 -31.66 -0.21
N ILE A 41 4.30 -31.34 -0.29
CA ILE A 41 3.62 -30.89 -1.50
C ILE A 41 3.19 -29.44 -1.33
N LYS A 42 3.62 -28.58 -2.26
CA LYS A 42 3.32 -27.14 -2.27
C LYS A 42 2.64 -26.68 -3.56
N ASN A 43 2.46 -27.55 -4.52
CA ASN A 43 1.84 -27.20 -5.79
C ASN A 43 1.01 -28.36 -6.32
N VAL A 44 -0.25 -28.06 -6.59
CA VAL A 44 -1.22 -28.97 -7.20
C VAL A 44 -1.92 -28.18 -8.30
N GLN A 45 -1.97 -28.73 -9.53
CA GLN A 45 -2.58 -28.03 -10.67
C GLN A 45 -3.58 -28.94 -11.39
N ARG A 46 -4.67 -28.34 -11.84
CA ARG A 46 -5.61 -29.01 -12.72
C ARG A 46 -5.12 -28.92 -14.17
N GLN A 47 -5.13 -30.05 -14.89
CA GLN A 47 -4.91 -30.12 -16.33
C GLN A 47 -6.03 -30.97 -16.95
N GLY A 48 -6.97 -30.34 -17.61
CA GLY A 48 -8.21 -31.00 -18.05
C GLY A 48 -8.98 -31.58 -16.85
N LEU A 49 -9.26 -32.85 -16.87
CA LEU A 49 -9.93 -33.59 -15.78
C LEU A 49 -8.97 -34.13 -14.70
N ARG A 50 -7.65 -33.90 -14.86
CA ARG A 50 -6.65 -34.47 -13.96
C ARG A 50 -6.16 -33.44 -12.95
N CYS A 51 -5.98 -33.89 -11.71
CA CYS A 51 -5.29 -33.14 -10.67
C CYS A 51 -3.83 -33.63 -10.62
N ILE A 52 -2.88 -32.77 -10.96
CA ILE A 52 -1.46 -33.09 -11.01
C ILE A 52 -0.78 -32.53 -9.77
N ILE A 53 -0.17 -33.44 -9.00
CA ILE A 53 0.59 -33.10 -7.79
C ILE A 53 2.07 -33.03 -8.18
N TYR A 54 2.70 -31.87 -7.90
CA TYR A 54 4.13 -31.67 -8.14
C TYR A 54 4.89 -32.12 -6.89
N SER A 55 5.61 -33.24 -7.04
CA SER A 55 6.37 -33.86 -5.95
C SER A 55 7.89 -33.70 -6.19
N PRO A 56 8.70 -33.33 -5.18
CA PRO A 56 10.16 -33.31 -5.27
C PRO A 56 10.76 -34.71 -5.33
N LYS A 57 10.01 -35.75 -5.04
CA LYS A 57 10.45 -37.17 -5.09
C LYS A 57 9.52 -37.95 -6.01
N SER A 58 10.11 -38.80 -6.85
CA SER A 58 9.37 -39.70 -7.74
C SER A 58 8.64 -40.79 -6.95
N LEU A 59 7.44 -41.11 -7.40
CA LEU A 59 6.62 -42.23 -6.94
C LEU A 59 6.37 -43.14 -8.14
N SER A 60 6.24 -44.45 -7.89
CA SER A 60 5.94 -45.43 -8.94
C SER A 60 4.42 -45.58 -9.11
N PRO A 61 3.94 -45.82 -10.35
CA PRO A 61 2.55 -46.20 -10.54
C PRO A 61 2.17 -47.43 -9.73
N GLY A 62 1.10 -47.32 -8.94
CA GLY A 62 0.65 -48.42 -8.06
C GLY A 62 1.10 -48.29 -6.61
N ASP A 63 2.01 -47.36 -6.31
CA ASP A 63 2.39 -47.10 -4.91
C ASP A 63 1.18 -46.63 -4.11
N ARG A 64 1.01 -47.19 -2.93
CA ARG A 64 0.03 -46.73 -1.97
C ARG A 64 0.62 -45.60 -1.13
N ILE A 65 -0.12 -44.50 -1.07
CA ILE A 65 0.31 -43.29 -0.37
C ILE A 65 -0.73 -42.85 0.65
N ARG A 66 -0.28 -42.21 1.73
CA ARG A 66 -1.13 -41.41 2.62
C ARG A 66 -0.97 -39.96 2.24
N GLN A 67 -2.08 -39.26 2.07
CA GLN A 67 -2.11 -37.82 1.88
C GLN A 67 -2.55 -37.14 3.16
N GLU A 68 -1.81 -36.10 3.57
CA GLU A 68 -2.18 -35.25 4.71
C GLU A 68 -2.25 -33.81 4.19
N VAL A 69 -3.45 -33.22 4.25
CA VAL A 69 -3.70 -31.87 3.79
C VAL A 69 -3.33 -30.87 4.90
N ASP A 70 -2.67 -29.77 4.56
CA ASP A 70 -2.58 -28.61 5.44
C ASP A 70 -3.99 -28.05 5.66
N TRP A 71 -4.62 -28.56 6.73
CA TRP A 71 -6.02 -28.25 7.03
C TRP A 71 -6.24 -26.77 7.30
N LYS A 72 -5.27 -26.07 7.91
CA LYS A 72 -5.39 -24.63 8.19
C LYS A 72 -5.47 -23.82 6.88
N ARG A 73 -4.65 -24.17 5.91
CA ARG A 73 -4.69 -23.56 4.57
C ARG A 73 -5.96 -23.92 3.81
N ARG A 74 -6.37 -25.19 3.85
CA ARG A 74 -7.61 -25.67 3.23
C ARG A 74 -8.84 -24.97 3.82
N TRP A 75 -8.91 -24.87 5.14
CA TRP A 75 -9.99 -24.18 5.86
C TRP A 75 -10.09 -22.72 5.45
N ASP A 76 -8.99 -22.02 5.44
CA ASP A 76 -8.90 -20.63 4.98
C ASP A 76 -9.43 -20.49 3.54
N HIS A 77 -8.97 -21.30 2.59
CA HIS A 77 -9.47 -21.26 1.23
C HIS A 77 -10.97 -21.54 1.13
N MET A 78 -11.46 -22.49 1.90
CA MET A 78 -12.91 -22.77 1.95
C MET A 78 -13.70 -21.58 2.51
N GLN A 79 -13.19 -20.90 3.55
CA GLN A 79 -13.82 -19.69 4.08
C GLN A 79 -13.88 -18.57 3.02
N GLN A 80 -12.76 -18.29 2.35
CA GLN A 80 -12.70 -17.24 1.32
C GLN A 80 -13.63 -17.58 0.14
N HIS A 81 -13.59 -18.82 -0.35
CA HIS A 81 -14.35 -19.25 -1.51
C HIS A 81 -15.86 -19.31 -1.23
N THR A 82 -16.24 -19.90 -0.12
CA THR A 82 -17.66 -19.94 0.29
C THR A 82 -18.21 -18.55 0.58
N GLY A 83 -17.40 -17.68 1.21
CA GLY A 83 -17.76 -16.29 1.43
C GLY A 83 -17.97 -15.52 0.12
N GLN A 84 -17.15 -15.80 -0.91
CA GLN A 84 -17.35 -15.22 -2.24
C GLN A 84 -18.70 -15.66 -2.85
N HIS A 85 -19.05 -16.94 -2.76
CA HIS A 85 -20.34 -17.43 -3.25
C HIS A 85 -21.51 -16.77 -2.54
N LEU A 86 -21.47 -16.70 -1.19
CA LEU A 86 -22.49 -16.02 -0.39
C LEU A 86 -22.62 -14.54 -0.81
N LEU A 87 -21.50 -13.83 -0.90
CA LEU A 87 -21.50 -12.42 -1.29
C LEU A 87 -22.08 -12.22 -2.69
N SER A 88 -21.67 -13.03 -3.65
CA SER A 88 -22.16 -12.92 -5.03
C SER A 88 -23.65 -13.24 -5.14
N ALA A 89 -24.15 -14.23 -4.37
CA ALA A 89 -25.56 -14.56 -4.33
C ALA A 89 -26.40 -13.40 -3.78
N VAL A 90 -25.98 -12.80 -2.66
CA VAL A 90 -26.66 -11.62 -2.08
C VAL A 90 -26.66 -10.46 -3.07
N MET A 91 -25.51 -10.11 -3.62
CA MET A 91 -25.39 -9.01 -4.58
C MET A 91 -26.26 -9.22 -5.83
N GLN A 92 -26.23 -10.41 -6.41
CA GLN A 92 -26.97 -10.69 -7.63
C GLN A 92 -28.48 -10.80 -7.39
N ASN A 93 -28.91 -11.53 -6.33
CA ASN A 93 -30.31 -11.86 -6.13
C ASN A 93 -31.12 -10.72 -5.50
N ARG A 94 -30.47 -9.84 -4.73
CA ARG A 94 -31.15 -8.81 -3.95
C ARG A 94 -30.82 -7.36 -4.36
N HIS A 95 -29.68 -7.15 -5.06
CA HIS A 95 -29.21 -5.80 -5.40
C HIS A 95 -28.94 -5.60 -6.90
N ASP A 96 -29.24 -6.59 -7.75
CA ASP A 96 -28.96 -6.56 -9.19
C ASP A 96 -27.49 -6.15 -9.50
N LEU A 97 -26.57 -6.66 -8.70
CA LEU A 97 -25.12 -6.46 -8.83
C LEU A 97 -24.47 -7.76 -9.28
N LYS A 98 -24.42 -7.97 -10.59
CA LYS A 98 -23.86 -9.19 -11.17
C LYS A 98 -22.35 -9.23 -11.00
N THR A 99 -21.84 -10.36 -10.48
CA THR A 99 -20.40 -10.68 -10.46
C THR A 99 -19.92 -11.07 -11.85
N LEU A 100 -18.92 -10.34 -12.37
CA LEU A 100 -18.30 -10.57 -13.67
C LEU A 100 -17.06 -11.46 -13.56
N GLY A 101 -16.41 -11.45 -12.41
CA GLY A 101 -15.22 -12.23 -12.10
C GLY A 101 -14.83 -12.05 -10.64
N TRP A 102 -13.89 -12.86 -10.18
CA TRP A 102 -13.37 -12.76 -8.82
C TRP A 102 -11.94 -13.28 -8.73
N GLY A 103 -11.25 -12.92 -7.66
CA GLY A 103 -9.93 -13.46 -7.35
C GLY A 103 -9.69 -13.56 -5.86
N MET A 104 -9.02 -14.64 -5.47
CA MET A 104 -8.60 -14.84 -4.09
C MET A 104 -7.26 -14.18 -3.86
N GLY A 105 -7.19 -13.33 -2.85
CA GLY A 105 -5.95 -12.71 -2.40
C GLY A 105 -4.98 -13.74 -1.81
N ALA A 106 -3.69 -13.54 -2.02
CA ALA A 106 -2.67 -14.36 -1.39
C ALA A 106 -2.62 -14.09 0.13
N ASP A 107 -2.43 -15.14 0.89
CA ASP A 107 -2.25 -15.13 2.35
C ASP A 107 -3.25 -14.21 3.09
N GLU A 108 -2.80 -13.04 3.57
CA GLU A 108 -3.61 -12.12 4.37
C GLU A 108 -4.26 -11.01 3.54
N SER A 109 -4.05 -10.98 2.23
CA SER A 109 -4.61 -9.94 1.38
C SER A 109 -6.10 -10.14 1.12
N MET A 110 -6.79 -9.04 0.79
CA MET A 110 -8.22 -9.08 0.49
C MET A 110 -8.47 -9.80 -0.84
N ASN A 111 -9.59 -10.50 -0.92
CA ASN A 111 -10.16 -11.00 -2.15
C ASN A 111 -10.85 -9.87 -2.90
N TYR A 112 -11.26 -10.12 -4.14
CA TYR A 112 -12.08 -9.18 -4.88
C TYR A 112 -13.16 -9.86 -5.71
N VAL A 113 -14.21 -9.11 -5.97
CA VAL A 113 -15.21 -9.41 -7.02
C VAL A 113 -15.30 -8.21 -7.96
N ASP A 114 -15.37 -8.50 -9.25
CA ASP A 114 -15.59 -7.49 -10.29
C ASP A 114 -17.10 -7.42 -10.59
N LEU A 115 -17.65 -6.21 -10.53
CA LEU A 115 -19.07 -5.90 -10.66
C LEU A 115 -19.32 -5.06 -11.91
N GLN A 116 -20.54 -5.14 -12.46
CA GLN A 116 -20.95 -4.36 -13.64
C GLN A 116 -21.07 -2.85 -13.37
N ARG A 117 -21.18 -2.42 -12.11
CA ARG A 117 -21.24 -1.04 -11.66
C ARG A 117 -20.73 -0.89 -10.24
N LYS A 118 -20.43 0.33 -9.84
CA LYS A 118 -20.13 0.63 -8.44
C LYS A 118 -21.42 0.56 -7.60
N PRO A 119 -21.44 -0.18 -6.47
CA PRO A 119 -22.53 -0.11 -5.49
C PRO A 119 -22.54 1.24 -4.77
N THR A 120 -23.72 1.67 -4.29
CA THR A 120 -23.84 2.83 -3.41
C THR A 120 -23.42 2.47 -1.98
N GLU A 121 -23.25 3.48 -1.11
CA GLU A 121 -22.92 3.25 0.31
C GLU A 121 -24.06 2.52 1.02
N GLU A 122 -25.32 2.83 0.67
CA GLU A 122 -26.52 2.16 1.22
C GLU A 122 -26.56 0.70 0.79
N GLU A 123 -26.28 0.41 -0.49
CA GLU A 123 -26.17 -0.96 -0.99
C GLU A 123 -25.06 -1.73 -0.29
N MET A 124 -23.88 -1.11 -0.11
CA MET A 124 -22.76 -1.72 0.62
C MET A 124 -23.14 -2.10 2.04
N GLN A 125 -23.81 -1.19 2.75
CA GLN A 125 -24.26 -1.46 4.13
C GLN A 125 -25.34 -2.55 4.17
N ALA A 126 -26.30 -2.53 3.25
CA ALA A 126 -27.34 -3.57 3.16
C ALA A 126 -26.72 -4.94 2.86
N ILE A 127 -25.83 -5.04 1.87
CA ILE A 127 -25.14 -6.28 1.51
C ILE A 127 -24.34 -6.84 2.70
N GLN A 128 -23.62 -5.95 3.41
CA GLN A 128 -22.86 -6.34 4.61
C GLN A 128 -23.76 -6.94 5.69
N ASN A 129 -24.90 -6.30 5.96
CA ASN A 129 -25.86 -6.76 6.96
C ASN A 129 -26.53 -8.09 6.55
N GLU A 130 -26.96 -8.20 5.31
CA GLU A 130 -27.60 -9.41 4.78
C GLU A 130 -26.66 -10.62 4.79
N CYS A 131 -25.39 -10.43 4.40
CA CYS A 131 -24.39 -11.48 4.52
C CYS A 131 -24.21 -11.92 5.98
N ALA A 132 -24.18 -10.98 6.92
CA ALA A 132 -24.07 -11.29 8.34
C ALA A 132 -25.30 -12.04 8.88
N GLU A 133 -26.50 -11.73 8.40
CA GLU A 133 -27.74 -12.47 8.73
C GLU A 133 -27.68 -13.90 8.24
N LEU A 134 -27.36 -14.12 6.97
CA LEU A 134 -27.26 -15.45 6.36
C LEU A 134 -26.16 -16.32 7.00
N ILE A 135 -25.09 -15.71 7.50
CA ILE A 135 -24.08 -16.40 8.32
C ILE A 135 -24.69 -16.87 9.65
N ARG A 136 -25.50 -16.02 10.32
CA ARG A 136 -26.18 -16.37 11.58
C ARG A 136 -27.28 -17.41 11.40
N GLU A 137 -27.99 -17.40 10.27
CA GLU A 137 -29.01 -18.38 9.92
C GLU A 137 -28.44 -19.79 9.78
N ASN A 138 -27.14 -19.91 9.59
CA ASN A 138 -26.44 -21.19 9.51
C ASN A 138 -26.99 -22.13 8.42
N LEU A 139 -27.15 -21.61 7.21
CA LEU A 139 -27.67 -22.36 6.08
C LEU A 139 -26.77 -23.55 5.71
N PRO A 140 -27.31 -24.73 5.38
CA PRO A 140 -26.51 -25.86 4.92
C PRO A 140 -25.88 -25.57 3.55
N ILE A 141 -24.66 -26.02 3.36
CA ILE A 141 -23.97 -25.99 2.06
C ILE A 141 -23.78 -27.42 1.60
N ARG A 142 -24.36 -27.74 0.45
CA ARG A 142 -24.33 -29.10 -0.12
C ARG A 142 -23.60 -29.10 -1.44
N VAL A 143 -22.92 -30.20 -1.71
CA VAL A 143 -22.25 -30.46 -2.98
C VAL A 143 -22.95 -31.65 -3.63
N GLU A 144 -23.46 -31.45 -4.82
CA GLU A 144 -24.11 -32.48 -5.62
C GLU A 144 -23.35 -32.65 -6.95
N THR A 145 -23.53 -33.83 -7.56
CA THR A 145 -22.94 -34.19 -8.86
C THR A 145 -24.00 -34.74 -9.77
N PRO A 146 -25.04 -33.95 -10.13
CA PRO A 146 -26.13 -34.43 -10.96
C PRO A 146 -25.68 -34.69 -12.40
N ASP A 147 -26.20 -35.72 -13.04
CA ASP A 147 -25.85 -36.10 -14.41
C ASP A 147 -26.28 -35.05 -15.45
N ASP A 148 -27.32 -34.25 -15.13
CA ASP A 148 -27.89 -33.19 -15.97
C ASP A 148 -27.39 -31.79 -15.62
N ALA A 149 -26.28 -31.68 -14.87
CA ALA A 149 -25.76 -30.39 -14.44
C ALA A 149 -25.42 -29.46 -15.62
N LYS A 150 -25.78 -28.18 -15.47
CA LYS A 150 -25.49 -27.16 -16.48
C LYS A 150 -23.98 -26.88 -16.59
N HIS A 151 -23.48 -26.87 -17.81
CA HIS A 151 -22.06 -26.71 -18.12
C HIS A 151 -21.62 -25.26 -18.39
N ASP A 152 -22.48 -24.28 -18.16
CA ASP A 152 -22.30 -22.89 -18.66
C ASP A 152 -21.14 -22.12 -18.05
N LYS A 153 -20.72 -22.52 -16.84
CA LYS A 153 -19.66 -21.79 -16.08
C LYS A 153 -18.38 -22.62 -15.88
N LEU A 154 -18.21 -23.70 -16.65
CA LEU A 154 -17.01 -24.52 -16.55
C LEU A 154 -15.83 -23.89 -17.32
N PRO A 155 -14.57 -24.12 -16.89
CA PRO A 155 -13.40 -23.72 -17.65
C PRO A 155 -13.40 -24.26 -19.07
N GLY A 156 -12.86 -23.47 -20.03
CA GLY A 156 -12.89 -23.86 -21.45
C GLY A 156 -12.10 -25.12 -21.81
N ASP A 157 -11.16 -25.52 -20.94
CA ASP A 157 -10.36 -26.75 -21.04
C ASP A 157 -10.98 -27.96 -20.33
N TYR A 158 -12.22 -27.82 -19.78
CA TYR A 158 -12.92 -28.89 -19.09
C TYR A 158 -13.64 -29.78 -20.08
N ASP A 159 -13.29 -31.06 -20.12
CA ASP A 159 -13.99 -32.05 -20.95
C ASP A 159 -15.36 -32.32 -20.38
N LYS A 160 -16.38 -31.88 -21.11
CA LYS A 160 -17.78 -31.93 -20.68
C LYS A 160 -18.37 -33.35 -20.86
N SER A 161 -17.75 -34.22 -21.66
CA SER A 161 -18.23 -35.56 -21.94
C SER A 161 -17.90 -36.57 -20.83
N ASP A 162 -16.71 -36.40 -20.22
CA ASP A 162 -16.18 -37.32 -19.21
C ASP A 162 -16.03 -36.70 -17.82
N GLY A 163 -16.30 -35.39 -17.68
CA GLY A 163 -16.10 -34.63 -16.45
C GLY A 163 -17.32 -34.64 -15.52
N VAL A 164 -17.10 -34.86 -14.24
CA VAL A 164 -18.13 -34.74 -13.21
C VAL A 164 -18.34 -33.27 -12.85
N VAL A 165 -19.52 -32.74 -13.16
CA VAL A 165 -19.90 -31.38 -12.79
C VAL A 165 -20.37 -31.34 -11.35
N ARG A 166 -19.71 -30.53 -10.53
CA ARG A 166 -20.11 -30.30 -9.14
C ARG A 166 -20.99 -29.06 -9.06
N VAL A 167 -22.11 -29.19 -8.36
CA VAL A 167 -23.05 -28.10 -8.09
C VAL A 167 -23.05 -27.83 -6.59
N ILE A 168 -22.84 -26.58 -6.23
CA ILE A 168 -22.84 -26.11 -4.85
C ILE A 168 -24.16 -25.42 -4.57
N HIS A 169 -24.83 -25.83 -3.50
CA HIS A 169 -26.07 -25.24 -3.00
C HIS A 169 -25.81 -24.56 -1.66
N ILE A 170 -26.23 -23.32 -1.49
CA ILE A 170 -26.25 -22.60 -0.22
C ILE A 170 -27.70 -22.42 0.21
N GLY A 171 -28.23 -23.36 0.98
CA GLY A 171 -29.66 -23.43 1.25
C GLY A 171 -30.47 -23.31 -0.04
N ASP A 172 -31.50 -22.46 -0.03
CA ASP A 172 -32.30 -22.09 -1.21
C ASP A 172 -31.81 -20.76 -1.85
N LEU A 173 -30.71 -20.17 -1.34
CA LEU A 173 -30.21 -18.86 -1.75
C LEU A 173 -29.47 -18.92 -3.07
N ASP A 174 -28.60 -19.91 -3.27
CA ASP A 174 -27.71 -20.01 -4.43
C ASP A 174 -27.51 -21.45 -4.89
N THR A 175 -27.39 -21.59 -6.21
CA THR A 175 -27.08 -22.87 -6.87
C THR A 175 -26.12 -22.59 -8.03
N ASN A 176 -24.85 -22.97 -7.88
CA ASN A 176 -23.81 -22.68 -8.87
C ASN A 176 -22.90 -23.89 -9.10
N THR A 177 -22.43 -24.03 -10.36
CA THR A 177 -21.37 -24.99 -10.69
C THR A 177 -20.03 -24.48 -10.17
N CYS A 178 -19.30 -25.29 -9.41
CA CYS A 178 -18.00 -24.93 -8.88
C CYS A 178 -17.10 -26.13 -8.63
N CYS A 179 -15.84 -26.04 -9.02
CA CYS A 179 -14.83 -27.08 -8.83
C CYS A 179 -14.01 -26.93 -7.52
N GLY A 180 -14.22 -25.85 -6.78
CA GLY A 180 -13.46 -25.56 -5.55
C GLY A 180 -13.96 -26.33 -4.33
N THR A 181 -13.29 -26.13 -3.20
CA THR A 181 -13.69 -26.68 -1.91
C THR A 181 -14.52 -25.67 -1.14
N HIS A 182 -15.55 -26.14 -0.44
CA HIS A 182 -16.51 -25.31 0.29
C HIS A 182 -16.69 -25.78 1.73
N LEU A 183 -17.14 -24.88 2.58
CA LEU A 183 -17.62 -25.17 3.92
C LEU A 183 -18.92 -25.98 3.87
N SER A 184 -19.30 -26.57 4.98
CA SER A 184 -20.56 -27.35 5.10
C SER A 184 -21.76 -26.51 5.51
N GLN A 185 -21.54 -25.27 6.00
CA GLN A 185 -22.61 -24.37 6.44
C GLN A 185 -22.11 -22.92 6.49
N THR A 186 -23.03 -21.95 6.38
CA THR A 186 -22.68 -20.53 6.28
C THR A 186 -22.08 -19.99 7.58
N SER A 187 -22.43 -20.51 8.75
CA SER A 187 -21.83 -20.06 10.03
C SER A 187 -20.32 -20.28 10.10
N HIS A 188 -19.77 -21.24 9.36
CA HIS A 188 -18.34 -21.48 9.28
C HIS A 188 -17.56 -20.36 8.53
N ILE A 189 -18.27 -19.51 7.79
CA ILE A 189 -17.68 -18.27 7.22
C ILE A 189 -17.28 -17.31 8.35
N SER A 190 -17.95 -17.39 9.49
CA SER A 190 -17.73 -16.61 10.71
C SER A 190 -17.96 -15.11 10.56
N LEU A 191 -17.20 -14.42 9.71
CA LEU A 191 -17.26 -13.00 9.48
C LEU A 191 -16.98 -12.68 8.00
N ILE A 192 -17.69 -11.70 7.46
CA ILE A 192 -17.37 -11.07 6.17
C ILE A 192 -17.19 -9.57 6.39
N ILE A 193 -16.19 -9.00 5.77
CA ILE A 193 -15.95 -7.56 5.77
C ILE A 193 -15.81 -7.12 4.31
N LEU A 194 -16.64 -6.16 3.91
CA LEU A 194 -16.53 -5.49 2.63
C LEU A 194 -15.50 -4.36 2.75
N GLY A 195 -14.62 -4.27 1.77
CA GLY A 195 -13.57 -3.26 1.73
C GLY A 195 -13.87 -2.14 0.74
N SER A 196 -12.82 -1.52 0.22
CA SER A 196 -12.94 -0.43 -0.74
C SER A 196 -13.37 -0.89 -2.12
N THR A 197 -13.95 0.04 -2.86
CA THR A 197 -14.26 -0.11 -4.29
C THR A 197 -13.23 0.60 -5.14
N GLN A 198 -12.85 -0.01 -6.27
CA GLN A 198 -11.93 0.56 -7.25
C GLN A 198 -12.56 0.50 -8.65
N SER A 199 -12.51 1.59 -9.41
CA SER A 199 -12.91 1.59 -10.81
C SER A 199 -11.98 0.69 -11.64
N VAL A 200 -12.57 -0.12 -12.53
CA VAL A 200 -11.87 -0.95 -13.51
C VAL A 200 -12.21 -0.42 -14.90
N HIS A 201 -12.13 -1.21 -15.95
CA HIS A 201 -12.45 -0.75 -17.30
C HIS A 201 -13.93 -0.35 -17.45
N GLY A 202 -14.18 0.82 -18.03
CA GLY A 202 -15.52 1.35 -18.32
C GLY A 202 -16.29 1.68 -17.04
N LYS A 203 -17.49 1.11 -16.89
CA LYS A 203 -18.38 1.28 -15.72
C LYS A 203 -18.13 0.23 -14.64
N ASN A 204 -17.26 -0.76 -14.89
CA ASN A 204 -17.01 -1.86 -13.98
C ASN A 204 -16.30 -1.39 -12.71
N CYS A 205 -16.59 -2.08 -11.63
CA CYS A 205 -16.04 -1.79 -10.32
C CYS A 205 -15.51 -3.07 -9.67
N ARG A 206 -14.33 -2.99 -9.07
CA ARG A 206 -13.79 -4.03 -8.22
C ARG A 206 -14.12 -3.71 -6.77
N LEU A 207 -14.82 -4.63 -6.11
CA LEU A 207 -15.09 -4.59 -4.68
C LEU A 207 -14.16 -5.57 -3.98
N SER A 208 -13.37 -5.08 -3.05
CA SER A 208 -12.55 -5.94 -2.18
C SER A 208 -13.38 -6.47 -1.00
N PHE A 209 -13.07 -7.69 -0.57
CA PHE A 209 -13.71 -8.31 0.59
C PHE A 209 -12.77 -9.31 1.26
N ILE A 210 -13.07 -9.68 2.48
CA ILE A 210 -12.33 -10.69 3.24
C ILE A 210 -13.29 -11.45 4.16
N THR A 211 -13.04 -12.73 4.36
CA THR A 211 -13.93 -13.57 5.17
C THR A 211 -13.17 -14.40 6.19
N GLY A 212 -13.90 -15.03 7.09
CA GLY A 212 -13.38 -16.04 8.00
C GLY A 212 -12.29 -15.53 8.96
N ASP A 213 -11.34 -16.38 9.22
CA ASP A 213 -10.25 -16.12 10.14
C ASP A 213 -9.38 -14.94 9.70
N ARG A 214 -9.26 -14.69 8.39
CA ARG A 214 -8.59 -13.50 7.85
C ARG A 214 -9.34 -12.22 8.25
N ALA A 215 -10.67 -12.22 8.16
CA ALA A 215 -11.50 -11.08 8.55
C ALA A 215 -11.40 -10.79 10.06
N ILE A 216 -11.42 -11.84 10.89
CA ILE A 216 -11.23 -11.72 12.34
C ILE A 216 -9.85 -11.13 12.65
N LYS A 217 -8.79 -11.61 11.99
CA LYS A 217 -7.43 -11.09 12.16
C LYS A 217 -7.33 -9.62 11.76
N LEU A 218 -7.94 -9.24 10.62
CA LEU A 218 -7.99 -7.84 10.17
C LEU A 218 -8.73 -6.97 11.19
N ALA A 219 -9.90 -7.39 11.66
CA ALA A 219 -10.66 -6.65 12.67
C ALA A 219 -9.85 -6.46 13.96
N THR A 220 -9.21 -7.53 14.45
CA THR A 220 -8.38 -7.49 15.67
C THR A 220 -7.19 -6.52 15.50
N SER A 221 -6.48 -6.58 14.38
CA SER A 221 -5.37 -5.68 14.11
C SER A 221 -5.81 -4.23 13.96
N SER A 222 -6.98 -4.00 13.36
CA SER A 222 -7.59 -2.66 13.23
C SER A 222 -7.94 -2.05 14.58
N VAL A 223 -8.53 -2.84 15.48
CA VAL A 223 -8.81 -2.39 16.87
C VAL A 223 -7.52 -2.03 17.61
N SER A 224 -6.46 -2.83 17.46
CA SER A 224 -5.16 -2.56 18.05
C SER A 224 -4.52 -1.27 17.49
N ALA A 225 -4.62 -1.06 16.18
CA ALA A 225 -4.12 0.15 15.52
C ALA A 225 -4.89 1.40 15.99
N ILE A 226 -6.22 1.34 16.04
CA ILE A 226 -7.06 2.43 16.55
C ILE A 226 -6.69 2.77 18.00
N SER A 227 -6.52 1.75 18.86
CA SER A 227 -6.12 1.95 20.26
C SER A 227 -4.74 2.62 20.38
N SER A 228 -3.80 2.27 19.52
CA SER A 228 -2.47 2.87 19.48
C SER A 228 -2.53 4.34 19.04
N ILE A 229 -3.29 4.65 18.00
CA ILE A 229 -3.50 6.02 17.52
C ILE A 229 -4.22 6.86 18.58
N ALA A 230 -5.27 6.32 19.22
CA ALA A 230 -6.00 6.98 20.28
C ALA A 230 -5.08 7.40 21.44
N LYS A 231 -4.13 6.52 21.84
CA LYS A 231 -3.12 6.85 22.86
C LYS A 231 -2.23 8.04 22.43
N LEU A 232 -1.76 8.04 21.16
CA LEU A 232 -0.92 9.14 20.64
C LEU A 232 -1.68 10.47 20.61
N LEU A 233 -3.00 10.43 20.35
CA LEU A 233 -3.86 11.61 20.25
C LEU A 233 -4.52 12.00 21.59
N SER A 234 -4.26 11.25 22.66
CA SER A 234 -4.95 11.43 23.96
C SER A 234 -6.48 11.47 23.79
N SER A 235 -7.02 10.52 23.00
CA SER A 235 -8.46 10.37 22.72
C SER A 235 -9.00 9.04 23.24
N SER A 236 -10.32 8.86 23.21
CA SER A 236 -10.93 7.55 23.41
C SER A 236 -10.72 6.63 22.22
N ASN A 237 -10.96 5.32 22.40
CA ASN A 237 -10.83 4.31 21.33
C ASN A 237 -12.03 4.29 20.36
N VAL A 238 -12.92 5.29 20.42
CA VAL A 238 -14.04 5.41 19.50
C VAL A 238 -13.54 5.89 18.14
N PRO A 239 -13.76 5.13 17.04
CA PRO A 239 -13.21 5.46 15.73
C PRO A 239 -13.52 6.89 15.25
N SER A 240 -14.75 7.36 15.45
CA SER A 240 -15.16 8.73 15.07
C SER A 240 -14.40 9.81 15.82
N GLU A 241 -14.09 9.60 17.10
CA GLU A 241 -13.28 10.54 17.88
C GLU A 241 -11.82 10.53 17.41
N VAL A 242 -11.25 9.36 17.14
CA VAL A 242 -9.89 9.25 16.59
C VAL A 242 -9.78 9.99 15.25
N VAL A 243 -10.75 9.82 14.35
CA VAL A 243 -10.81 10.57 13.08
C VAL A 243 -10.89 12.07 13.34
N SER A 244 -11.81 12.52 14.22
CA SER A 244 -11.95 13.95 14.55
C SER A 244 -10.67 14.57 15.11
N ARG A 245 -9.98 13.87 16.02
CA ARG A 245 -8.69 14.32 16.57
C ARG A 245 -7.58 14.37 15.53
N THR A 246 -7.54 13.38 14.62
CA THR A 246 -6.58 13.37 13.52
C THR A 246 -6.79 14.53 12.57
N THR A 247 -8.05 14.85 12.24
CA THR A 247 -8.39 16.03 11.43
C THR A 247 -7.95 17.31 12.12
N ALA A 248 -8.31 17.50 13.40
CA ALA A 248 -7.91 18.69 14.17
C ALA A 248 -6.36 18.85 14.26
N LEU A 249 -5.62 17.74 14.39
CA LEU A 249 -4.16 17.78 14.36
C LEU A 249 -3.63 18.21 12.98
N SER A 250 -4.20 17.70 11.90
CA SER A 250 -3.86 18.09 10.54
C SER A 250 -4.09 19.59 10.28
N ASP A 251 -5.23 20.12 10.74
CA ASP A 251 -5.56 21.54 10.65
C ASP A 251 -4.59 22.40 11.46
N THR A 252 -4.29 21.98 12.68
CA THR A 252 -3.30 22.65 13.55
C THR A 252 -1.92 22.70 12.88
N VAL A 253 -1.45 21.60 12.29
CA VAL A 253 -0.16 21.57 11.56
C VAL A 253 -0.18 22.53 10.36
N THR A 254 -1.30 22.61 9.66
CA THR A 254 -1.47 23.53 8.52
C THR A 254 -1.42 24.98 8.96
N ASP A 255 -2.10 25.32 10.05
CA ASP A 255 -2.10 26.68 10.61
C ASP A 255 -0.74 27.08 11.20
N LEU A 256 -0.04 26.15 11.87
CA LEU A 256 1.31 26.38 12.36
C LEU A 256 2.27 26.67 11.21
N LYS A 257 2.23 25.90 10.11
CA LYS A 257 3.05 26.16 8.91
C LYS A 257 2.75 27.52 8.28
N ARG A 258 1.47 27.93 8.26
CA ARG A 258 1.07 29.27 7.78
C ARG A 258 1.62 30.38 8.67
N SER A 259 1.51 30.21 9.98
CA SER A 259 2.03 31.14 10.98
C SER A 259 3.56 31.24 10.93
N GLU A 260 4.27 30.12 10.87
CA GLU A 260 5.70 30.06 10.69
C GLU A 260 6.14 30.83 9.43
N ARG A 261 5.50 30.57 8.28
CA ARG A 261 5.77 31.27 7.04
C ARG A 261 5.60 32.80 7.18
N LYS A 262 4.52 33.23 7.84
CA LYS A 262 4.26 34.66 8.08
C LYS A 262 5.37 35.29 8.94
N LEU A 263 5.72 34.65 10.03
CA LEU A 263 6.81 35.11 10.92
C LEU A 263 8.16 35.16 10.20
N LEU A 264 8.49 34.14 9.41
CA LEU A 264 9.72 34.14 8.61
C LEU A 264 9.77 35.28 7.58
N LEU A 265 8.64 35.65 6.98
CA LEU A 265 8.57 36.79 6.06
C LEU A 265 8.72 38.15 6.79
N GLU A 266 8.22 38.29 8.02
CA GLU A 266 8.44 39.46 8.87
C GLU A 266 9.90 39.58 9.28
N VAL A 267 10.52 38.46 9.68
CA VAL A 267 11.97 38.42 9.97
C VAL A 267 12.79 38.72 8.74
N ALA A 268 12.42 38.18 7.55
CA ALA A 268 13.11 38.49 6.30
C ALA A 268 13.09 39.98 5.99
N LYS A 269 11.98 40.66 6.24
CA LYS A 269 11.90 42.12 6.07
C LYS A 269 12.84 42.85 7.00
N PHE A 270 12.87 42.46 8.28
CA PHE A 270 13.80 43.06 9.27
C PHE A 270 15.28 42.84 8.88
N GLU A 271 15.65 41.62 8.48
CA GLU A 271 17.01 41.32 8.00
C GLU A 271 17.36 42.11 6.74
N SER A 272 16.38 42.29 5.82
CA SER A 272 16.59 43.14 4.63
C SER A 272 16.85 44.57 4.97
N GLU A 273 16.09 45.18 5.91
CA GLU A 273 16.30 46.55 6.37
C GLU A 273 17.69 46.74 7.02
N GLN A 274 18.15 45.76 7.80
CA GLN A 274 19.50 45.76 8.38
C GLN A 274 20.57 45.69 7.28
N ALA A 275 20.42 44.78 6.33
CA ALA A 275 21.34 44.64 5.21
C ALA A 275 21.42 45.94 4.36
N ILE A 276 20.27 46.56 4.08
CA ILE A 276 20.21 47.85 3.37
C ILE A 276 20.92 48.96 4.14
N ARG A 277 20.76 49.05 5.46
CA ARG A 277 21.48 50.01 6.29
C ARG A 277 22.99 49.79 6.22
N THR A 278 23.45 48.53 6.30
CA THR A 278 24.86 48.19 6.20
C THR A 278 25.45 48.65 4.86
N ILE A 279 24.74 48.42 3.76
CA ILE A 279 25.19 48.80 2.42
C ILE A 279 25.19 50.31 2.23
N VAL A 280 24.12 51.01 2.60
CA VAL A 280 23.92 52.45 2.31
C VAL A 280 24.75 53.34 3.27
N GLN A 281 24.72 53.02 4.57
CA GLN A 281 25.35 53.83 5.58
C GLN A 281 26.83 53.49 5.81
N ASN A 282 27.12 52.19 5.91
CA ASN A 282 28.49 51.73 6.23
C ASN A 282 29.33 51.47 4.98
N ARG A 283 28.72 51.41 3.78
CA ARG A 283 29.40 51.10 2.52
C ARG A 283 30.16 49.77 2.58
N MET A 284 29.50 48.74 3.06
CA MET A 284 30.05 47.39 3.24
C MET A 284 29.07 46.36 2.68
N ASN A 285 29.59 45.16 2.35
CA ASN A 285 28.72 44.00 2.05
C ASN A 285 27.93 43.63 3.31
N ALA A 286 26.76 43.05 3.13
CA ALA A 286 25.93 42.58 4.21
C ALA A 286 25.93 41.05 4.30
N TYR A 287 26.09 40.53 5.53
CA TYR A 287 26.04 39.12 5.84
C TYR A 287 24.79 38.78 6.68
N ILE A 288 23.98 37.84 6.22
CA ILE A 288 22.82 37.35 6.94
C ILE A 288 23.01 35.86 7.17
N HIS A 289 23.07 35.45 8.43
CA HIS A 289 23.11 34.03 8.78
C HIS A 289 21.97 33.68 9.73
N ARG A 290 21.25 32.59 9.39
CA ARG A 290 20.21 32.04 10.24
C ARG A 290 20.24 30.51 10.24
N TYR A 291 19.86 29.93 11.37
CA TYR A 291 19.69 28.48 11.49
C TYR A 291 18.42 28.00 10.75
N ASP A 292 17.36 28.79 10.80
CA ASP A 292 16.07 28.62 10.16
C ASP A 292 15.91 29.57 8.97
N GLY A 293 15.31 29.10 7.94
CA GLY A 293 15.01 29.87 6.74
C GLY A 293 14.63 28.95 5.58
N ASN A 294 13.70 29.40 4.79
CA ASN A 294 13.21 28.67 3.63
C ASN A 294 13.36 29.53 2.35
N THR A 295 12.92 28.97 1.23
CA THR A 295 12.97 29.67 -0.07
C THR A 295 12.20 30.98 -0.07
N ASP A 296 11.06 31.06 0.62
CA ASP A 296 10.26 32.28 0.71
C ASP A 296 11.00 33.39 1.48
N PHE A 297 11.66 33.03 2.59
CA PHE A 297 12.51 33.91 3.36
C PHE A 297 13.64 34.50 2.50
N ILE A 298 14.37 33.63 1.80
CA ILE A 298 15.45 34.05 0.92
C ILE A 298 14.94 34.97 -0.21
N ASN A 299 13.86 34.56 -0.88
CA ASN A 299 13.28 35.32 -1.98
C ASN A 299 12.79 36.72 -1.52
N LYS A 300 12.25 36.80 -0.30
CA LYS A 300 11.82 38.07 0.29
C LYS A 300 13.03 39.02 0.46
N ILE A 301 14.14 38.54 1.04
CA ILE A 301 15.36 39.34 1.19
C ILE A 301 15.90 39.76 -0.18
N VAL A 302 15.99 38.83 -1.14
CA VAL A 302 16.42 39.09 -2.51
C VAL A 302 15.58 40.19 -3.16
N GLY A 303 14.25 40.12 -3.00
CA GLY A 303 13.32 41.13 -3.55
C GLY A 303 13.48 42.50 -2.92
N GLU A 304 13.59 42.57 -1.59
CA GLU A 304 13.71 43.86 -0.89
C GLU A 304 15.09 44.56 -1.10
N THR A 305 16.15 43.78 -1.32
CA THR A 305 17.50 44.31 -1.44
C THR A 305 17.94 44.62 -2.88
N ARG A 306 17.25 44.05 -3.87
CA ARG A 306 17.66 44.06 -5.28
C ARG A 306 17.88 45.47 -5.85
N ASP A 307 16.89 46.34 -5.69
CA ASP A 307 16.94 47.69 -6.28
C ASP A 307 18.01 48.57 -5.61
N VAL A 308 18.22 48.40 -4.30
CA VAL A 308 19.25 49.14 -3.53
C VAL A 308 20.65 48.69 -3.91
N LEU A 309 20.85 47.47 -4.34
CA LEU A 309 22.14 46.90 -4.72
C LEU A 309 22.63 47.34 -6.10
N GLN A 310 21.72 47.80 -6.99
CA GLN A 310 22.09 48.17 -8.34
C GLN A 310 23.10 49.33 -8.38
N GLY A 311 24.26 49.12 -9.05
CA GLY A 311 25.30 50.12 -9.23
C GLY A 311 26.12 50.46 -7.98
N THR A 312 25.91 49.75 -6.85
CA THR A 312 26.65 49.99 -5.61
C THR A 312 27.98 49.26 -5.54
N GLY A 313 28.13 48.16 -6.28
CA GLY A 313 29.31 47.29 -6.19
C GLY A 313 29.30 46.39 -4.93
N PHE A 314 28.28 46.47 -4.08
CA PHE A 314 28.16 45.66 -2.86
C PHE A 314 27.25 44.46 -3.08
N VAL A 315 27.31 43.47 -2.17
CA VAL A 315 26.52 42.27 -2.18
C VAL A 315 25.88 41.99 -0.82
N VAL A 316 24.75 41.28 -0.85
CA VAL A 316 24.17 40.58 0.32
C VAL A 316 24.46 39.11 0.20
N VAL A 317 25.05 38.53 1.23
CA VAL A 317 25.30 37.08 1.34
C VAL A 317 24.36 36.50 2.41
N ILE A 318 23.53 35.54 2.02
CA ILE A 318 22.55 34.87 2.89
C ILE A 318 23.04 33.45 3.07
N ALA A 319 23.29 33.03 4.30
CA ALA A 319 23.66 31.67 4.67
C ALA A 319 22.56 31.08 5.59
N ILE A 320 22.03 29.95 5.24
CA ILE A 320 20.99 29.26 6.06
C ILE A 320 21.53 27.90 6.50
N GLY A 321 21.30 27.57 7.76
CA GLY A 321 21.63 26.29 8.37
C GLY A 321 22.45 26.39 9.63
N GLU A 322 22.32 25.39 10.47
CA GLU A 322 23.05 25.23 11.72
C GLU A 322 24.29 24.34 11.54
N PRO A 323 25.28 24.43 12.45
CA PRO A 323 26.43 23.51 12.46
C PRO A 323 25.97 22.03 12.44
N LYS A 324 26.63 21.22 11.60
CA LYS A 324 26.28 19.84 11.25
C LYS A 324 25.02 19.67 10.40
N GLY A 325 24.28 20.75 10.11
CA GLY A 325 23.17 20.79 9.16
C GLY A 325 23.61 21.16 7.75
N SER A 326 22.73 20.96 6.77
CA SER A 326 22.94 21.44 5.38
C SER A 326 22.15 22.71 5.14
N GLY A 327 22.59 23.54 4.16
CA GLY A 327 21.79 24.71 3.80
C GLY A 327 22.30 25.44 2.58
N PRO A 328 21.50 26.39 2.05
CA PRO A 328 21.92 27.24 0.93
C PRO A 328 22.78 28.40 1.36
N VAL A 329 23.63 28.82 0.42
CA VAL A 329 24.27 30.16 0.40
C VAL A 329 23.76 30.89 -0.82
N VAL A 330 23.23 32.08 -0.65
CA VAL A 330 22.77 32.94 -1.75
C VAL A 330 23.49 34.27 -1.70
N ILE A 331 23.98 34.73 -2.85
CA ILE A 331 24.67 36.02 -3.03
C ILE A 331 23.82 36.82 -4.02
N VAL A 332 23.58 38.10 -3.68
CA VAL A 332 22.77 38.99 -4.51
C VAL A 332 23.48 40.34 -4.60
N GLY A 333 23.49 40.93 -5.80
CA GLY A 333 24.14 42.23 -6.09
C GLY A 333 24.38 42.43 -7.59
N ASP A 334 25.29 43.35 -7.93
CA ASP A 334 25.76 43.50 -9.31
C ASP A 334 26.51 42.23 -9.75
N GLN A 335 26.37 41.82 -11.01
CA GLN A 335 26.94 40.58 -11.52
C GLN A 335 28.45 40.43 -11.23
N ILE A 336 29.23 41.49 -11.45
CA ILE A 336 30.68 41.49 -11.22
C ILE A 336 30.99 41.26 -9.74
N ALA A 337 30.27 41.95 -8.85
CA ALA A 337 30.45 41.82 -7.41
C ALA A 337 30.02 40.43 -6.91
N VAL A 338 28.91 39.90 -7.44
CA VAL A 338 28.41 38.55 -7.15
C VAL A 338 29.41 37.48 -7.58
N ASP A 339 29.99 37.59 -8.78
CA ASP A 339 30.98 36.64 -9.28
C ASP A 339 32.28 36.67 -8.45
N ALA A 340 32.73 37.84 -8.10
CA ALA A 340 33.90 38.02 -7.22
C ALA A 340 33.67 37.41 -5.83
N MET A 341 32.51 37.68 -5.22
CA MET A 341 32.13 37.13 -3.91
C MET A 341 31.94 35.61 -3.97
N ALA A 342 31.34 35.09 -5.05
CA ALA A 342 31.17 33.65 -5.24
C ALA A 342 32.50 32.89 -5.29
N GLN A 343 33.57 33.49 -5.85
CA GLN A 343 34.91 32.89 -5.81
C GLN A 343 35.48 32.88 -4.39
N LYS A 344 35.32 33.97 -3.62
CA LYS A 344 35.71 34.01 -2.20
C LYS A 344 35.01 32.97 -1.37
N VAL A 345 33.66 32.80 -1.56
CA VAL A 345 32.84 31.77 -0.89
C VAL A 345 33.33 30.36 -1.21
N LYS A 346 33.69 30.07 -2.46
CA LYS A 346 34.24 28.75 -2.86
C LYS A 346 35.62 28.46 -2.23
N VAL A 347 36.40 29.47 -1.90
CA VAL A 347 37.66 29.29 -1.16
C VAL A 347 37.39 28.88 0.29
N VAL A 348 36.43 29.54 0.94
CA VAL A 348 36.02 29.25 2.32
C VAL A 348 35.32 27.89 2.43
N ILE A 349 34.45 27.58 1.47
CA ILE A 349 33.64 26.36 1.48
C ILE A 349 33.99 25.51 0.24
N LYS A 350 35.08 24.73 0.36
CA LYS A 350 35.71 24.01 -0.76
C LYS A 350 34.79 23.12 -1.56
N ASP A 351 33.78 22.51 -0.90
CA ASP A 351 32.86 21.53 -1.52
C ASP A 351 31.54 22.15 -1.99
N ILE A 352 31.39 23.48 -1.93
CA ILE A 352 30.15 24.13 -2.33
C ILE A 352 29.98 24.04 -3.86
N LYS A 353 28.84 23.44 -4.28
CA LYS A 353 28.43 23.45 -5.67
C LYS A 353 27.35 24.50 -5.85
N GLY A 354 27.52 25.38 -6.79
CA GLY A 354 26.59 26.46 -7.04
C GLY A 354 26.83 27.15 -8.38
N GLY A 355 25.85 27.93 -8.80
CA GLY A 355 25.88 28.75 -10.00
C GLY A 355 24.79 29.80 -9.97
N GLY A 356 24.79 30.70 -10.95
CA GLY A 356 23.77 31.73 -11.05
C GLY A 356 24.08 32.70 -12.20
N ALA A 357 23.15 33.60 -12.47
CA ALA A 357 23.24 34.65 -13.46
C ALA A 357 22.33 35.82 -13.06
N GLY A 358 22.46 36.97 -13.70
CA GLY A 358 21.56 38.09 -13.47
C GLY A 358 21.66 38.71 -12.09
N GLY A 359 22.85 38.75 -11.50
CA GLY A 359 23.06 39.35 -10.19
C GLY A 359 22.68 38.46 -8.99
N LYS A 360 22.50 37.17 -9.23
CA LYS A 360 22.24 36.19 -8.16
C LYS A 360 23.10 34.94 -8.37
N TRP A 361 23.77 34.49 -7.32
CA TRP A 361 24.44 33.21 -7.25
C TRP A 361 23.86 32.38 -6.09
N GLN A 362 23.75 31.06 -6.25
CA GLN A 362 23.25 30.16 -5.21
C GLN A 362 24.08 28.89 -5.18
N GLY A 363 24.48 28.48 -3.99
CA GLY A 363 25.16 27.22 -3.73
C GLY A 363 24.54 26.48 -2.56
N LYS A 364 24.83 25.17 -2.44
CA LYS A 364 24.37 24.32 -1.33
C LYS A 364 25.57 23.78 -0.57
N VAL A 365 25.61 24.03 0.73
CA VAL A 365 26.55 23.44 1.68
C VAL A 365 25.96 22.12 2.17
N LYS A 366 26.76 21.06 2.13
CA LYS A 366 26.30 19.71 2.57
C LYS A 366 26.24 19.63 4.09
N GLU A 367 27.24 20.18 4.76
CA GLU A 367 27.35 20.19 6.21
C GLU A 367 28.10 21.47 6.65
N TRP A 368 27.43 22.25 7.49
CA TRP A 368 28.02 23.47 8.04
C TRP A 368 28.97 23.17 9.21
N THR A 369 30.08 23.86 9.26
CA THR A 369 30.94 23.93 10.45
C THR A 369 30.95 25.34 11.01
N ASN A 370 31.16 25.48 12.33
CA ASN A 370 31.31 26.79 12.96
C ASN A 370 32.45 27.62 12.32
N ALA A 371 33.54 26.95 11.96
CA ALA A 371 34.67 27.58 11.31
C ALA A 371 34.31 28.18 9.93
N GLN A 372 33.50 27.45 9.14
CA GLN A 372 33.02 27.93 7.84
C GLN A 372 32.08 29.14 7.98
N LEU A 373 31.17 29.11 8.96
CA LEU A 373 30.23 30.22 9.20
C LEU A 373 30.98 31.50 9.63
N LEU A 374 31.98 31.39 10.52
CA LEU A 374 32.84 32.51 10.94
C LEU A 374 33.68 33.02 9.79
N ALA A 375 34.38 32.14 9.10
CA ALA A 375 35.23 32.55 7.95
C ALA A 375 34.40 33.17 6.82
N LEU A 376 33.17 32.69 6.58
CA LEU A 376 32.24 33.26 5.59
C LEU A 376 31.85 34.69 6.00
N LYS A 377 31.55 34.92 7.28
CA LYS A 377 31.25 36.25 7.81
C LYS A 377 32.43 37.20 7.61
N GLU A 378 33.65 36.82 8.02
CA GLU A 378 34.84 37.61 7.86
C GLU A 378 35.13 37.99 6.40
N VAL A 379 34.99 37.05 5.48
CA VAL A 379 35.21 37.28 4.04
C VAL A 379 34.15 38.19 3.41
N VAL A 380 32.94 38.21 3.94
CA VAL A 380 31.86 39.09 3.44
C VAL A 380 32.04 40.51 3.98
N GLU A 381 32.38 40.65 5.25
CA GLU A 381 32.52 41.96 5.93
C GLU A 381 33.88 42.64 5.69
N SER A 382 34.88 41.95 5.08
CA SER A 382 36.15 42.51 4.60
C SER A 382 36.00 43.15 3.21
#